data_a702c0aaa4163d10413d65f5d1241890
#
_entry.id   a702c0aaa4163d10413d65f5d1241890
#
_cell.length_a   1.000
_cell.length_b   1.000
_cell.length_c   1.000
_cell.angle_alpha   90.00
_cell.angle_beta   90.00
_cell.angle_gamma   90.00
#
_symmetry.space_group_name_H-M   'P 1'
#
loop_
_entity.id
_entity.type
_entity.pdbx_description
1 polymer ?
#
loop_
_entity_poly.entity_id
_entity_poly.type
_entity_poly.pdbx_seq_one_letter_code
_entity_poly.pdbx_strand_id
1 'polypeptide(L)'
;PHVSGVAALGLSYALEKGKRYSLDEFKTMLLTSVNEIDSRLGEGSKATIADVSIYRGKMGTGITDAYQLLMQIEGTPCLQVALGEVQLIPLTQHFGQGAEDLTYTDIQMSAKDMEKLGIKAAPKMYNGKLMIKCTKPGSAKIKVSAIAGGTKPGTGVVMGGMVITKEFAVIARSAGAANGGWL
;
A
#
# COMPACT_ATOMS: atom_id res chain seq x y z
N PRO A 1 5.95 -11.01 -21.86
CA PRO A 1 4.50 -10.78 -22.05
C PRO A 1 3.82 -10.15 -20.85
N HIS A 2 4.10 -10.58 -19.60
CA HIS A 2 3.41 -10.06 -18.40
C HIS A 2 3.61 -8.55 -18.20
N VAL A 3 4.84 -8.07 -18.25
CA VAL A 3 5.15 -6.64 -18.11
C VAL A 3 4.47 -5.80 -19.19
N SER A 4 4.49 -6.29 -20.45
CA SER A 4 3.80 -5.60 -21.56
C SER A 4 2.29 -5.55 -21.36
N GLY A 5 1.69 -6.63 -20.83
CA GLY A 5 0.27 -6.66 -20.49
C GLY A 5 -0.10 -5.68 -19.38
N VAL A 6 0.70 -5.61 -18.32
CA VAL A 6 0.51 -4.65 -17.23
C VAL A 6 0.69 -3.22 -17.72
N ALA A 7 1.69 -2.97 -18.59
CA ALA A 7 1.90 -1.65 -19.19
C ALA A 7 0.70 -1.22 -20.05
N ALA A 8 0.19 -2.12 -20.90
CA ALA A 8 -1.00 -1.84 -21.72
C ALA A 8 -2.23 -1.54 -20.86
N LEU A 9 -2.45 -2.31 -19.79
CA LEU A 9 -3.53 -2.07 -18.82
C LEU A 9 -3.39 -0.70 -18.17
N GLY A 10 -2.19 -0.34 -17.72
CA GLY A 10 -1.92 0.94 -17.10
C GLY A 10 -2.16 2.12 -18.06
N LEU A 11 -1.70 2.02 -19.30
CA LEU A 11 -1.93 3.06 -20.31
C LEU A 11 -3.41 3.22 -20.65
N SER A 12 -4.15 2.10 -20.78
CA SER A 12 -5.60 2.12 -20.99
C SER A 12 -6.32 2.81 -19.83
N TYR A 13 -5.94 2.48 -18.59
CA TYR A 13 -6.51 3.09 -17.39
C TYR A 13 -6.17 4.58 -17.28
N ALA A 14 -4.94 4.97 -17.61
CA ALA A 14 -4.55 6.38 -17.66
C ALA A 14 -5.42 7.18 -18.63
N LEU A 15 -5.68 6.63 -19.83
CA LEU A 15 -6.56 7.25 -20.82
C LEU A 15 -8.00 7.40 -20.30
N GLU A 16 -8.54 6.36 -19.65
CA GLU A 16 -9.86 6.41 -19.01
C GLU A 16 -9.95 7.52 -17.95
N LYS A 17 -8.87 7.73 -17.19
CA LYS A 17 -8.77 8.80 -16.18
C LYS A 17 -8.41 10.17 -16.78
N GLY A 18 -8.29 10.29 -18.11
CA GLY A 18 -7.89 11.53 -18.77
C GLY A 18 -6.45 11.94 -18.51
N LYS A 19 -5.60 11.02 -18.10
CA LYS A 19 -4.18 11.25 -17.78
C LYS A 19 -3.26 10.85 -18.92
N ARG A 20 -2.20 11.59 -19.10
CA ARG A 20 -1.13 11.31 -20.06
C ARG A 20 0.20 11.42 -19.37
N TYR A 21 1.09 10.50 -19.66
CA TYR A 21 2.45 10.43 -19.10
C TYR A 21 3.47 10.45 -20.24
N SER A 22 4.61 11.05 -20.00
CA SER A 22 5.79 10.84 -20.85
C SER A 22 6.28 9.40 -20.71
N LEU A 23 7.14 8.97 -21.63
CA LEU A 23 7.74 7.64 -21.58
C LEU A 23 8.50 7.41 -20.27
N ASP A 24 9.27 8.39 -19.83
CA ASP A 24 10.10 8.28 -18.61
C ASP A 24 9.27 8.24 -17.34
N GLU A 25 8.19 9.05 -17.26
CA GLU A 25 7.26 9.00 -16.13
C GLU A 25 6.58 7.64 -16.05
N PHE A 26 6.03 7.16 -17.16
CA PHE A 26 5.33 5.87 -17.17
C PHE A 26 6.27 4.69 -16.89
N LYS A 27 7.48 4.73 -17.44
CA LYS A 27 8.54 3.75 -17.14
C LYS A 27 8.87 3.74 -15.64
N THR A 28 9.03 4.90 -15.03
CA THR A 28 9.30 5.02 -13.59
C THR A 28 8.14 4.44 -12.77
N MET A 29 6.89 4.76 -13.11
CA MET A 29 5.71 4.18 -12.46
C MET A 29 5.69 2.66 -12.57
N LEU A 30 5.97 2.11 -13.74
CA LEU A 30 5.99 0.66 -13.98
C LEU A 30 7.10 -0.03 -13.17
N LEU A 31 8.30 0.56 -13.12
CA LEU A 31 9.45 0.00 -12.39
C LEU A 31 9.31 0.10 -10.87
N THR A 32 8.50 1.02 -10.36
CA THR A 32 8.24 1.21 -8.93
C THR A 32 6.98 0.50 -8.46
N SER A 33 6.09 0.08 -9.38
CA SER A 33 4.88 -0.70 -9.08
C SER A 33 5.21 -2.20 -9.04
N VAL A 34 5.98 -2.62 -8.05
CA VAL A 34 6.49 -3.98 -7.95
C VAL A 34 6.42 -4.52 -6.53
N ASN A 35 6.42 -5.84 -6.40
CA ASN A 35 6.69 -6.54 -5.15
C ASN A 35 8.15 -6.97 -5.14
N GLU A 36 8.87 -6.58 -4.11
CA GLU A 36 10.26 -6.93 -3.92
C GLU A 36 10.42 -8.46 -3.84
N ILE A 37 11.42 -9.01 -4.49
CA ILE A 37 11.68 -10.44 -4.56
C ILE A 37 13.04 -10.85 -3.97
N ASP A 38 14.01 -9.95 -3.91
CA ASP A 38 15.37 -10.28 -3.50
C ASP A 38 15.45 -10.86 -2.09
N SER A 39 14.67 -10.34 -1.14
CA SER A 39 14.57 -10.88 0.22
C SER A 39 14.01 -12.30 0.27
N ARG A 40 13.36 -12.73 -0.79
CA ARG A 40 12.72 -14.06 -0.92
C ARG A 40 13.63 -15.08 -1.63
N LEU A 41 14.74 -14.60 -2.23
CA LEU A 41 15.79 -15.43 -2.79
C LEU A 41 16.76 -15.84 -1.68
N GLY A 42 16.31 -16.58 -0.70
CA GLY A 42 17.09 -16.93 0.47
C GLY A 42 17.15 -18.40 0.78
N GLU A 43 17.96 -18.72 1.77
CA GLU A 43 18.07 -20.04 2.36
C GLU A 43 16.69 -20.57 2.78
N GLY A 44 16.32 -21.74 2.31
CA GLY A 44 15.07 -22.41 2.68
C GLY A 44 13.95 -22.36 1.66
N SER A 45 14.11 -21.69 0.51
CA SER A 45 13.22 -22.01 -0.61
C SER A 45 13.49 -23.45 -1.01
N LYS A 46 12.53 -24.34 -0.77
CA LYS A 46 12.56 -25.74 -1.22
C LYS A 46 12.43 -25.84 -2.75
N ALA A 47 13.03 -24.93 -3.48
CA ALA A 47 13.16 -25.01 -4.90
C ALA A 47 14.13 -26.17 -5.19
N THR A 48 13.57 -27.25 -5.62
CA THR A 48 14.24 -28.52 -5.99
C THR A 48 15.26 -28.35 -7.12
N ILE A 49 15.59 -27.16 -7.61
CA ILE A 49 16.30 -26.96 -8.88
C ILE A 49 17.38 -25.91 -8.72
N ALA A 50 18.06 -25.58 -7.84
CA ALA A 50 19.23 -24.72 -7.76
C ALA A 50 19.17 -23.67 -6.63
N ASP A 51 20.31 -23.33 -6.13
CA ASP A 51 20.52 -22.21 -5.25
C ASP A 51 20.17 -20.91 -5.99
N VAL A 52 18.96 -20.39 -5.70
CA VAL A 52 18.47 -19.14 -6.32
C VAL A 52 19.06 -17.88 -5.66
N SER A 53 19.82 -18.03 -4.59
CA SER A 53 20.48 -16.91 -3.89
C SER A 53 21.48 -16.18 -4.81
N ILE A 54 22.04 -16.87 -5.80
CA ILE A 54 22.95 -16.31 -6.81
C ILE A 54 22.29 -15.19 -7.67
N TYR A 55 20.97 -15.14 -7.71
CA TYR A 55 20.20 -14.13 -8.45
C TYR A 55 19.84 -12.91 -7.60
N ARG A 56 20.18 -12.88 -6.31
CA ARG A 56 19.93 -11.73 -5.45
C ARG A 56 20.63 -10.49 -6.01
N GLY A 57 19.92 -9.38 -6.08
CA GLY A 57 20.37 -8.14 -6.70
C GLY A 57 20.38 -8.16 -8.25
N LYS A 58 19.93 -9.25 -8.88
CA LYS A 58 19.90 -9.41 -10.34
C LYS A 58 18.50 -9.51 -10.93
N MET A 59 17.47 -9.41 -10.09
CA MET A 59 16.06 -9.59 -10.47
C MET A 59 15.36 -8.27 -10.82
N GLY A 60 16.11 -7.21 -11.10
CA GLY A 60 15.57 -5.88 -11.37
C GLY A 60 14.93 -5.27 -10.13
N THR A 61 13.83 -4.53 -10.30
CA THR A 61 13.12 -3.86 -9.19
C THR A 61 12.14 -4.78 -8.47
N GLY A 62 11.81 -5.94 -9.04
CA GLY A 62 10.89 -6.91 -8.44
C GLY A 62 9.84 -7.45 -9.42
N ILE A 63 8.83 -8.12 -8.88
CA ILE A 63 7.70 -8.66 -9.66
C ILE A 63 6.67 -7.56 -9.88
N THR A 64 6.34 -7.29 -11.14
CA THR A 64 5.35 -6.27 -11.54
C THR A 64 3.99 -6.52 -10.87
N ASP A 65 3.42 -5.47 -10.29
CA ASP A 65 2.11 -5.47 -9.65
C ASP A 65 1.17 -4.49 -10.36
N ALA A 66 0.20 -5.03 -11.09
CA ALA A 66 -0.76 -4.23 -11.86
C ALA A 66 -1.61 -3.33 -10.96
N TYR A 67 -2.02 -3.80 -9.77
CA TYR A 67 -2.83 -3.01 -8.86
C TYR A 67 -2.06 -1.78 -8.34
N GLN A 68 -0.79 -1.96 -7.98
CA GLN A 68 0.06 -0.83 -7.57
C GLN A 68 0.21 0.20 -8.69
N LEU A 69 0.38 -0.25 -9.95
CA LEU A 69 0.44 0.66 -11.10
C LEU A 69 -0.86 1.46 -11.26
N LEU A 70 -2.02 0.81 -11.20
CA LEU A 70 -3.30 1.49 -11.29
C LEU A 70 -3.49 2.50 -10.14
N MET A 71 -3.08 2.15 -8.93
CA MET A 71 -3.15 3.07 -7.78
C MET A 71 -2.20 4.26 -7.93
N GLN A 72 -1.00 4.07 -8.47
CA GLN A 72 -0.11 5.19 -8.81
C GLN A 72 -0.76 6.13 -9.86
N ILE A 73 -1.39 5.57 -10.88
CA ILE A 73 -2.12 6.34 -11.90
C ILE A 73 -3.28 7.13 -11.26
N GLU A 74 -4.01 6.55 -10.33
CA GLU A 74 -5.03 7.28 -9.55
C GLU A 74 -4.44 8.37 -8.65
N GLY A 75 -3.20 8.24 -8.21
CA GLY A 75 -2.59 9.05 -7.17
C GLY A 75 -2.95 8.57 -5.76
N THR A 76 -3.33 7.30 -5.62
CA THR A 76 -3.68 6.66 -4.33
C THR A 76 -2.45 5.97 -3.74
N PRO A 77 -1.93 6.41 -2.58
CA PRO A 77 -0.79 5.77 -1.95
C PRO A 77 -1.08 4.32 -1.57
N CYS A 78 -0.09 3.44 -1.77
CA CYS A 78 -0.18 2.03 -1.42
C CYS A 78 0.45 1.77 -0.05
N LEU A 79 -0.28 1.05 0.82
CA LEU A 79 0.18 0.58 2.12
C LEU A 79 0.35 -0.94 2.05
N GLN A 80 1.58 -1.42 2.16
CA GLN A 80 1.86 -2.85 2.16
C GLN A 80 1.71 -3.43 3.57
N VAL A 81 0.96 -4.53 3.69
CA VAL A 81 0.64 -5.19 4.95
C VAL A 81 1.03 -6.66 4.86
N ALA A 82 1.93 -7.10 5.74
CA ALA A 82 2.25 -8.52 5.89
C ALA A 82 1.08 -9.26 6.56
N LEU A 83 0.79 -10.48 6.08
CA LEU A 83 -0.30 -11.28 6.63
C LEU A 83 0.03 -11.87 8.01
N GLY A 84 -1.00 -11.98 8.83
CA GLY A 84 -0.94 -12.69 10.11
C GLY A 84 -0.49 -11.83 11.29
N GLU A 85 0.15 -10.70 11.06
CA GLU A 85 0.70 -9.84 12.12
C GLU A 85 -0.02 -8.49 12.17
N VAL A 86 0.01 -7.87 13.35
CA VAL A 86 -0.44 -6.49 13.50
C VAL A 86 0.62 -5.56 12.93
N GLN A 87 0.23 -4.74 11.97
CA GLN A 87 1.11 -3.72 11.37
C GLN A 87 0.77 -2.34 11.95
N LEU A 88 1.80 -1.55 12.23
CA LEU A 88 1.71 -0.15 12.63
C LEU A 88 2.34 0.71 11.55
N ILE A 89 1.51 1.36 10.74
CA ILE A 89 1.93 2.07 9.52
C ILE A 89 1.87 3.58 9.78
N PRO A 90 2.99 4.31 9.71
CA PRO A 90 2.97 5.77 9.79
C PRO A 90 2.32 6.37 8.55
N LEU A 91 1.40 7.32 8.74
CA LEU A 91 0.69 7.98 7.64
C LEU A 91 1.09 9.46 7.46
N THR A 92 1.86 10.01 8.38
CA THR A 92 2.22 11.45 8.41
C THR A 92 2.80 11.95 7.09
N GLN A 93 3.69 11.17 6.47
CA GLN A 93 4.31 11.51 5.18
C GLN A 93 3.31 11.73 4.04
N HIS A 94 2.10 11.17 4.16
CA HIS A 94 1.05 11.29 3.14
C HIS A 94 0.16 12.52 3.32
N PHE A 95 0.21 13.18 4.47
CA PHE A 95 -0.59 14.36 4.78
C PHE A 95 0.16 15.69 4.59
N GLY A 96 1.44 15.63 4.21
CA GLY A 96 2.28 16.81 3.91
C GLY A 96 3.11 17.28 5.09
N GLN A 97 3.79 18.41 4.88
CA GLN A 97 4.60 19.04 5.93
C GLN A 97 3.69 19.56 7.06
N GLY A 98 4.14 19.43 8.29
CA GLY A 98 3.34 19.79 9.48
C GLY A 98 2.35 18.73 9.93
N ALA A 99 2.42 17.54 9.34
CA ALA A 99 1.55 16.40 9.70
C ALA A 99 1.85 15.82 11.10
N GLU A 100 2.90 16.26 11.75
CA GLU A 100 3.26 15.84 13.11
C GLU A 100 2.19 16.26 14.14
N ASP A 101 1.49 17.36 13.87
CA ASP A 101 0.43 17.91 14.73
C ASP A 101 -0.98 17.49 14.29
N LEU A 102 -1.10 16.50 13.42
CA LEU A 102 -2.40 16.01 12.96
C LEU A 102 -3.08 15.16 14.02
N THR A 103 -4.37 15.42 14.21
CA THR A 103 -5.27 14.55 14.96
C THR A 103 -6.10 13.72 13.99
N TYR A 104 -5.93 12.41 14.01
CA TYR A 104 -6.71 11.48 13.20
C TYR A 104 -8.10 11.32 13.83
N THR A 105 -9.14 11.54 13.04
CA THR A 105 -10.54 11.60 13.54
C THR A 105 -11.39 10.42 13.11
N ASP A 106 -11.12 9.86 11.95
CA ASP A 106 -11.97 8.80 11.39
C ASP A 106 -11.18 7.85 10.48
N ILE A 107 -11.58 6.58 10.49
CA ILE A 107 -11.10 5.54 9.59
C ILE A 107 -12.30 4.81 9.02
N GLN A 108 -12.39 4.77 7.69
CA GLN A 108 -13.48 4.12 6.98
C GLN A 108 -12.96 3.01 6.09
N MET A 109 -13.46 1.81 6.30
CA MET A 109 -13.26 0.66 5.44
C MET A 109 -14.56 -0.13 5.37
N SER A 110 -14.97 -0.54 4.17
CA SER A 110 -16.23 -1.28 4.01
C SER A 110 -16.15 -2.66 4.69
N ALA A 111 -17.29 -3.15 5.21
CA ALA A 111 -17.36 -4.50 5.79
C ALA A 111 -16.95 -5.58 4.78
N LYS A 112 -17.29 -5.40 3.50
CA LYS A 112 -16.89 -6.28 2.40
C LYS A 112 -15.37 -6.31 2.21
N ASP A 113 -14.71 -5.16 2.30
CA ASP A 113 -13.25 -5.06 2.18
C ASP A 113 -12.55 -5.65 3.40
N MET A 114 -13.09 -5.45 4.59
CA MET A 114 -12.57 -6.09 5.81
C MET A 114 -12.68 -7.62 5.71
N GLU A 115 -13.81 -8.16 5.26
CA GLU A 115 -14.00 -9.58 5.04
C GLU A 115 -13.04 -10.14 3.98
N LYS A 116 -12.87 -9.42 2.86
CA LYS A 116 -11.94 -9.76 1.78
C LYS A 116 -10.51 -9.92 2.28
N LEU A 117 -10.04 -9.02 3.13
CA LEU A 117 -8.70 -9.05 3.71
C LEU A 117 -8.59 -9.88 5.00
N GLY A 118 -9.70 -10.46 5.47
CA GLY A 118 -9.74 -11.23 6.71
C GLY A 118 -9.45 -10.39 7.95
N ILE A 119 -9.88 -9.13 7.95
CA ILE A 119 -9.74 -8.18 9.07
C ILE A 119 -10.88 -8.44 10.06
N LYS A 120 -10.55 -8.94 11.24
CA LYS A 120 -11.52 -9.25 12.30
C LYS A 120 -11.84 -8.05 13.20
N ALA A 121 -10.83 -7.23 13.46
CA ALA A 121 -10.96 -6.00 14.25
C ALA A 121 -10.79 -4.79 13.32
N ALA A 122 -11.71 -3.85 13.36
CA ALA A 122 -11.64 -2.63 12.54
C ALA A 122 -10.29 -1.92 12.71
N PRO A 123 -9.67 -1.46 11.61
CA PRO A 123 -8.45 -0.67 11.68
C PRO A 123 -8.66 0.57 12.55
N LYS A 124 -7.63 0.95 13.30
CA LYS A 124 -7.68 2.12 14.17
C LYS A 124 -6.32 2.82 14.23
N MET A 125 -6.32 4.07 14.69
CA MET A 125 -5.07 4.77 14.98
C MET A 125 -4.56 4.38 16.36
N TYR A 126 -3.27 4.12 16.45
CA TYR A 126 -2.55 3.85 17.67
C TYR A 126 -1.21 4.59 17.66
N ASN A 127 -0.99 5.49 18.59
CA ASN A 127 0.22 6.33 18.66
C ASN A 127 0.55 7.01 17.32
N GLY A 128 -0.44 7.60 16.65
CA GLY A 128 -0.26 8.29 15.37
C GLY A 128 0.00 7.39 14.16
N LYS A 129 -0.10 6.06 14.32
CA LYS A 129 0.08 5.08 13.26
C LYS A 129 -1.21 4.31 13.00
N LEU A 130 -1.46 3.94 11.76
CA LEU A 130 -2.56 3.05 11.40
C LEU A 130 -2.23 1.63 11.89
N MET A 131 -3.06 1.11 12.78
CA MET A 131 -3.00 -0.27 13.26
C MET A 131 -3.97 -1.14 12.46
N ILE A 132 -3.43 -2.12 11.74
CA ILE A 132 -4.21 -3.02 10.88
C ILE A 132 -3.62 -4.44 10.95
N LYS A 133 -4.49 -5.46 10.89
CA LYS A 133 -4.11 -6.87 10.77
C LYS A 133 -4.92 -7.53 9.67
N CYS A 134 -4.25 -7.98 8.61
CA CYS A 134 -4.84 -8.76 7.54
C CYS A 134 -4.48 -10.24 7.69
N THR A 135 -5.44 -11.14 7.42
CA THR A 135 -5.21 -12.59 7.47
C THR A 135 -5.40 -13.26 6.11
N LYS A 136 -5.94 -12.54 5.13
CA LYS A 136 -6.11 -13.02 3.75
C LYS A 136 -5.36 -12.10 2.78
N PRO A 137 -4.71 -12.64 1.74
CA PRO A 137 -4.08 -11.83 0.71
C PRO A 137 -5.14 -11.11 -0.14
N GLY A 138 -4.81 -9.93 -0.61
CA GLY A 138 -5.70 -9.15 -1.44
C GLY A 138 -5.38 -7.66 -1.38
N SER A 139 -6.29 -6.86 -1.91
CA SER A 139 -6.21 -5.41 -1.90
C SER A 139 -7.57 -4.79 -1.65
N ALA A 140 -7.59 -3.67 -0.95
CA ALA A 140 -8.79 -2.90 -0.68
C ALA A 140 -8.44 -1.45 -0.38
N LYS A 141 -9.43 -0.56 -0.40
CA LYS A 141 -9.23 0.85 -0.10
C LYS A 141 -9.65 1.17 1.33
N ILE A 142 -8.93 2.08 1.96
CA ILE A 142 -9.22 2.62 3.29
C ILE A 142 -9.15 4.14 3.23
N LYS A 143 -10.09 4.83 3.86
CA LYS A 143 -10.07 6.29 4.00
C LYS A 143 -9.69 6.65 5.42
N VAL A 144 -8.81 7.62 5.54
CA VAL A 144 -8.36 8.14 6.84
C VAL A 144 -8.55 9.64 6.84
N SER A 145 -9.24 10.14 7.86
CA SER A 145 -9.47 11.56 8.05
C SER A 145 -8.64 12.09 9.21
N ALA A 146 -8.10 13.29 9.03
CA ALA A 146 -7.32 13.98 10.03
C ALA A 146 -7.65 15.47 10.04
N ILE A 147 -7.44 16.13 11.19
CA ILE A 147 -7.59 17.57 11.37
C ILE A 147 -6.22 18.14 11.69
N ALA A 148 -5.81 19.19 10.96
CA ALA A 148 -4.64 19.98 11.28
C ALA A 148 -4.92 20.90 12.49
N GLY A 149 -4.00 20.95 13.46
CA GLY A 149 -4.14 21.80 14.65
C GLY A 149 -5.11 21.26 15.70
N GLY A 150 -5.19 19.94 15.84
CA GLY A 150 -6.13 19.23 16.71
C GLY A 150 -6.18 19.66 18.17
N THR A 151 -7.16 19.15 18.91
CA THR A 151 -7.35 19.35 20.34
C THR A 151 -6.09 18.94 21.12
N LYS A 152 -5.53 19.86 21.90
CA LYS A 152 -4.58 19.46 22.95
C LYS A 152 -5.31 18.51 23.91
N PRO A 153 -4.77 17.29 24.14
CA PRO A 153 -5.38 16.39 25.10
C PRO A 153 -5.58 17.10 26.46
N GLY A 154 -6.80 17.10 26.97
CA GLY A 154 -7.14 17.65 28.29
C GLY A 154 -7.74 19.06 28.32
N THR A 155 -7.82 19.79 27.21
CA THR A 155 -8.38 21.16 27.21
C THR A 155 -9.76 21.31 26.55
N GLY A 156 -10.23 20.31 25.80
CA GLY A 156 -11.55 20.36 25.12
C GLY A 156 -11.67 21.44 24.04
N VAL A 157 -10.62 22.20 23.77
CA VAL A 157 -10.62 23.26 22.77
C VAL A 157 -10.32 22.65 21.40
N VAL A 158 -11.37 22.58 20.55
CA VAL A 158 -11.22 22.27 19.12
C VAL A 158 -10.65 23.52 18.45
N MET A 159 -9.38 23.51 18.14
CA MET A 159 -8.81 24.52 17.22
C MET A 159 -9.40 24.23 15.84
N GLY A 160 -10.18 25.16 15.28
CA GLY A 160 -10.88 25.01 14.01
C GLY A 160 -9.94 24.70 12.86
N GLY A 161 -9.68 23.43 12.63
CA GLY A 161 -8.88 22.93 11.54
C GLY A 161 -9.76 22.35 10.44
N MET A 162 -9.27 22.36 9.21
CA MET A 162 -9.92 21.71 8.08
C MET A 162 -9.73 20.20 8.18
N VAL A 163 -10.81 19.43 8.01
CA VAL A 163 -10.74 17.97 7.90
C VAL A 163 -10.15 17.62 6.54
N ILE A 164 -9.07 16.85 6.54
CA ILE A 164 -8.44 16.29 5.36
C ILE A 164 -8.71 14.80 5.35
N THR A 165 -9.37 14.31 4.30
CA THR A 165 -9.59 12.87 4.10
C THR A 165 -8.70 12.38 2.96
N LYS A 166 -7.93 11.33 3.22
CA LYS A 166 -7.11 10.66 2.21
C LYS A 166 -7.51 9.20 2.07
N GLU A 167 -7.49 8.75 0.83
CA GLU A 167 -7.70 7.35 0.47
C GLU A 167 -6.35 6.67 0.28
N PHE A 168 -6.22 5.46 0.81
CA PHE A 168 -5.06 4.60 0.68
C PHE A 168 -5.49 3.24 0.12
N ALA A 169 -4.60 2.61 -0.65
CA ALA A 169 -4.75 1.24 -1.10
C ALA A 169 -3.98 0.30 -0.17
N VAL A 170 -4.69 -0.54 0.57
CA VAL A 170 -4.08 -1.60 1.38
C VAL A 170 -3.78 -2.78 0.48
N ILE A 171 -2.52 -3.24 0.49
CA ILE A 171 -2.05 -4.40 -0.26
C ILE A 171 -1.53 -5.42 0.74
N ALA A 172 -2.34 -6.46 0.99
CA ALA A 172 -2.00 -7.52 1.93
C ALA A 172 -1.35 -8.70 1.20
N ARG A 173 -0.16 -9.10 1.63
CA ARG A 173 0.64 -10.17 1.05
C ARG A 173 1.30 -11.02 2.12
N SER A 174 1.52 -12.31 1.83
CA SER A 174 2.32 -13.18 2.70
C SER A 174 3.78 -12.75 2.67
N ALA A 175 4.37 -12.51 3.83
CA ALA A 175 5.81 -12.37 3.94
C ALA A 175 6.50 -13.67 3.48
N GLY A 176 7.46 -13.57 2.58
CA GLY A 176 8.24 -14.72 2.09
C GLY A 176 7.54 -15.65 1.09
N ALA A 177 6.32 -15.36 0.64
CA ALA A 177 5.68 -16.15 -0.41
C ALA A 177 6.37 -15.93 -1.76
N ALA A 178 6.79 -17.01 -2.42
CA ALA A 178 7.51 -16.96 -3.70
C ALA A 178 6.71 -16.27 -4.82
N ASN A 179 5.38 -16.34 -4.74
CA ASN A 179 4.43 -15.72 -5.69
C ASN A 179 3.85 -14.39 -5.19
N GLY A 180 4.44 -13.77 -4.19
CA GLY A 180 3.92 -12.55 -3.57
C GLY A 180 2.65 -12.76 -2.74
N GLY A 181 2.26 -13.99 -2.44
CA GLY A 181 1.07 -14.30 -1.65
C GLY A 181 -0.23 -14.28 -2.44
N TRP A 182 -0.17 -14.45 -3.76
CA TRP A 182 -1.35 -14.44 -4.64
C TRP A 182 -2.00 -15.81 -4.85
N LEU A 183 -1.36 -16.91 -4.45
CA LEU A 183 -1.87 -18.28 -4.56
C LEU A 183 -2.05 -18.91 -3.20
#